data_c3c5f715a641a03c05abee84657390cf
#
_entry.id   c3c5f715a641a03c05abee84657390cf
#
_cell.length_a   1.000
_cell.length_b   1.000
_cell.length_c   1.000
_cell.angle_alpha   90.00
_cell.angle_beta   90.00
_cell.angle_gamma   90.00
#
_symmetry.space_group_name_H-M   'P 1'
#
loop_
_entity.id
_entity.type
_entity.pdbx_description
1 polymer ?
#
loop_
_entity_poly.entity_id
_entity_poly.type
_entity_poly.pdbx_seq_one_letter_code
_entity_poly.pdbx_strand_id
1 'polypeptide(L)'
;LSRSSGPAHQQPQLHRPLIPAGAWSIQKRTSEATISSAVSAPTAAQALLERRGRGSAAFAERFDVVHGAKHVLPSHPRGAGLLTVHDFLPLDRPGDFGRLKRRLLPGPYLASIREASALVCVSEATRDRLCGYVPQARANAHVVPLAGGGLLSVPDELVSELQERRFALVVGDDSARKNLRFLVDLWPAVTAEHPDAVLAIVGPPSWKGEEQRPDPKGVRRLGFLSDGQLAWAYRNASVVLCPSVLEGFGLPAREALDLGARLITSEDPAMCEVSGDRAVHLRAVDPGPWVAAITDAMGGPRHAGSPPGGVRQWSDVADETVEVMQRVLHS
;
A
#
# COMPACT_ATOMS: atom_id res chain seq x y z
N LEU A 1 -14.93 -12.78 -54.34
CA LEU A 1 -14.34 -11.78 -53.48
C LEU A 1 -14.39 -12.28 -52.03
N SER A 2 -13.35 -13.03 -51.67
CA SER A 2 -13.15 -13.64 -50.35
C SER A 2 -12.62 -12.59 -49.39
N ARG A 3 -13.30 -12.37 -48.25
CA ARG A 3 -12.76 -11.66 -47.08
C ARG A 3 -12.12 -12.69 -46.15
N SER A 4 -10.81 -12.61 -46.02
CA SER A 4 -10.04 -13.34 -45.03
C SER A 4 -10.30 -12.75 -43.65
N SER A 5 -10.89 -13.51 -42.77
CA SER A 5 -10.98 -13.24 -41.34
C SER A 5 -9.65 -13.56 -40.68
N GLY A 6 -8.96 -12.52 -40.17
CA GLY A 6 -7.78 -12.68 -39.31
C GLY A 6 -8.13 -13.31 -37.97
N PRO A 7 -7.15 -13.89 -37.28
CA PRO A 7 -7.40 -14.59 -36.02
C PRO A 7 -7.82 -13.58 -34.93
N ALA A 8 -8.96 -13.85 -34.32
CA ALA A 8 -9.42 -13.14 -33.12
C ALA A 8 -8.43 -13.35 -31.98
N HIS A 9 -7.90 -12.26 -31.42
CA HIS A 9 -7.20 -12.28 -30.13
C HIS A 9 -8.15 -12.82 -29.07
N GLN A 10 -7.96 -14.07 -28.68
CA GLN A 10 -8.60 -14.64 -27.52
C GLN A 10 -7.95 -13.99 -26.29
N GLN A 11 -8.72 -13.16 -25.58
CA GLN A 11 -8.37 -12.73 -24.24
C GLN A 11 -8.22 -13.97 -23.33
N PRO A 12 -7.20 -14.04 -22.47
CA PRO A 12 -7.05 -15.16 -21.55
C PRO A 12 -8.26 -15.26 -20.64
N GLN A 13 -8.96 -16.39 -20.70
CA GLN A 13 -10.07 -16.68 -19.79
C GLN A 13 -9.50 -16.88 -18.37
N LEU A 14 -9.83 -15.96 -17.49
CA LEU A 14 -9.59 -16.11 -16.05
C LEU A 14 -10.50 -17.22 -15.49
N HIS A 15 -9.98 -18.42 -15.37
CA HIS A 15 -10.64 -19.46 -14.59
C HIS A 15 -10.55 -19.07 -13.11
N ARG A 16 -11.70 -18.83 -12.47
CA ARG A 16 -11.81 -18.64 -11.01
C ARG A 16 -11.94 -20.01 -10.33
N PRO A 17 -10.90 -20.56 -9.70
CA PRO A 17 -11.07 -21.72 -8.85
C PRO A 17 -11.68 -21.29 -7.51
N LEU A 18 -12.50 -22.16 -6.93
CA LEU A 18 -13.09 -22.04 -5.57
C LEU A 18 -12.01 -22.26 -4.49
N ILE A 19 -10.96 -21.44 -4.46
CA ILE A 19 -9.88 -21.51 -3.47
C ILE A 19 -9.85 -20.18 -2.71
N PRO A 20 -9.69 -20.23 -1.36
CA PRO A 20 -9.67 -19.01 -0.54
C PRO A 20 -8.49 -18.11 -0.91
N ALA A 21 -8.72 -16.82 -0.88
CA ALA A 21 -7.82 -15.81 -1.38
C ALA A 21 -6.56 -15.62 -0.56
N GLY A 22 -5.51 -15.26 -1.27
CA GLY A 22 -4.23 -14.80 -0.74
C GLY A 22 -3.01 -15.41 -1.42
N ALA A 23 -3.20 -16.43 -2.26
CA ALA A 23 -2.08 -17.07 -2.96
C ALA A 23 -2.14 -16.81 -4.47
N TRP A 24 -1.03 -16.37 -5.03
CA TRP A 24 -0.79 -16.32 -6.47
C TRP A 24 0.13 -17.47 -6.83
N SER A 25 -0.16 -18.18 -7.92
CA SER A 25 0.69 -19.27 -8.40
C SER A 25 0.98 -19.08 -9.89
N ILE A 26 2.24 -19.30 -10.29
CA ILE A 26 2.69 -19.27 -11.68
C ILE A 26 3.04 -20.68 -12.08
N GLN A 27 2.36 -21.24 -13.07
CA GLN A 27 2.70 -22.54 -13.65
C GLN A 27 3.48 -22.31 -14.95
N LYS A 28 4.72 -22.85 -15.02
CA LYS A 28 5.49 -22.89 -16.25
C LYS A 28 5.05 -24.13 -17.05
N ARG A 29 4.25 -23.97 -18.09
CA ARG A 29 4.17 -24.92 -19.19
C ARG A 29 4.97 -24.35 -20.35
N THR A 30 5.87 -25.12 -20.91
CA THR A 30 6.69 -24.93 -22.10
C THR A 30 6.16 -23.89 -23.08
N SER A 31 6.31 -22.61 -22.81
CA SER A 31 6.19 -21.37 -23.58
C SER A 31 5.24 -20.29 -23.06
N GLU A 32 4.32 -20.56 -22.11
CA GLU A 32 3.45 -19.53 -21.55
C GLU A 32 3.30 -19.69 -20.03
N ALA A 33 3.51 -18.61 -19.28
CA ALA A 33 3.26 -18.58 -17.84
C ALA A 33 1.75 -18.50 -17.59
N THR A 34 1.18 -19.47 -16.88
CA THR A 34 -0.22 -19.41 -16.44
C THR A 34 -0.29 -18.87 -15.01
N ILE A 35 -0.91 -17.69 -14.84
CA ILE A 35 -1.14 -17.08 -13.53
C ILE A 35 -2.54 -17.48 -13.06
N SER A 36 -2.61 -18.17 -11.92
CA SER A 36 -3.89 -18.49 -11.27
C SER A 36 -4.00 -17.70 -9.97
N SER A 37 -5.10 -16.95 -9.80
CA SER A 37 -5.37 -16.20 -8.56
C SER A 37 -6.39 -16.91 -7.69
N ALA A 38 -6.14 -16.97 -6.40
CA ALA A 38 -7.06 -17.50 -5.41
C ALA A 38 -7.75 -16.39 -4.61
N VAL A 39 -9.05 -16.54 -4.30
CA VAL A 39 -9.93 -15.52 -3.70
C VAL A 39 -9.87 -15.50 -2.17
N SER A 40 -10.08 -14.34 -1.52
CA SER A 40 -9.87 -14.11 -0.10
C SER A 40 -10.94 -14.67 0.86
N ALA A 41 -10.47 -15.33 1.90
CA ALA A 41 -11.22 -15.62 3.12
C ALA A 41 -10.67 -14.77 4.30
N PRO A 42 -11.37 -14.66 5.45
CA PRO A 42 -10.87 -13.88 6.60
C PRO A 42 -9.50 -14.38 7.05
N THR A 43 -8.52 -13.52 6.98
CA THR A 43 -7.07 -13.81 7.05
C THR A 43 -6.60 -14.70 8.20
N ALA A 44 -7.27 -14.69 9.37
CA ALA A 44 -6.83 -15.46 10.54
C ALA A 44 -7.27 -16.95 10.50
N ALA A 45 -8.48 -17.21 10.03
CA ALA A 45 -8.99 -18.58 9.89
C ALA A 45 -8.28 -19.28 8.71
N GLN A 46 -8.02 -18.55 7.65
CA GLN A 46 -7.30 -19.01 6.48
C GLN A 46 -5.86 -19.41 6.79
N ALA A 47 -5.11 -18.54 7.51
CA ALA A 47 -3.75 -18.84 7.94
C ALA A 47 -3.67 -20.15 8.77
N LEU A 48 -4.69 -20.42 9.57
CA LEU A 48 -4.75 -21.62 10.39
C LEU A 48 -5.13 -22.88 9.58
N LEU A 49 -6.03 -22.75 8.59
CA LEU A 49 -6.47 -23.84 7.71
C LEU A 49 -5.39 -24.21 6.69
N GLU A 50 -4.69 -23.23 6.14
CA GLU A 50 -3.61 -23.40 5.17
C GLU A 50 -2.39 -24.10 5.82
N ARG A 51 -2.04 -23.76 7.07
CA ARG A 51 -0.97 -24.44 7.81
C ARG A 51 -1.31 -25.89 8.18
N ARG A 52 -2.57 -26.26 8.28
CA ARG A 52 -2.99 -27.63 8.56
C ARG A 52 -3.07 -28.52 7.31
N GLY A 53 -2.63 -28.02 6.14
CA GLY A 53 -2.47 -28.82 4.92
C GLY A 53 -3.77 -29.34 4.32
N ARG A 54 -4.94 -28.87 4.77
CA ARG A 54 -6.23 -29.33 4.26
C ARG A 54 -6.75 -28.40 3.17
N GLY A 55 -6.40 -28.67 1.92
CA GLY A 55 -6.97 -28.03 0.73
C GLY A 55 -5.99 -27.30 -0.18
N SER A 56 -4.95 -26.64 0.35
CA SER A 56 -4.00 -25.88 -0.47
C SER A 56 -2.77 -26.68 -0.90
N ALA A 57 -2.36 -27.69 -0.11
CA ALA A 57 -1.16 -28.49 -0.40
C ALA A 57 -1.26 -29.25 -1.73
N ALA A 58 -2.38 -29.92 -1.99
CA ALA A 58 -2.59 -30.64 -3.25
C ALA A 58 -2.64 -29.71 -4.49
N PHE A 59 -3.05 -28.46 -4.30
CA PHE A 59 -3.00 -27.45 -5.34
C PHE A 59 -1.57 -26.91 -5.53
N ALA A 60 -0.89 -26.59 -4.44
CA ALA A 60 0.48 -26.06 -4.45
C ALA A 60 1.50 -27.06 -5.04
N GLU A 61 1.26 -28.38 -4.92
CA GLU A 61 2.09 -29.42 -5.53
C GLU A 61 2.17 -29.36 -7.08
N ARG A 62 1.29 -28.58 -7.71
CA ARG A 62 1.22 -28.42 -9.17
C ARG A 62 2.08 -27.25 -9.70
N PHE A 63 2.70 -26.50 -8.83
CA PHE A 63 3.41 -25.26 -9.18
C PHE A 63 4.86 -25.31 -8.72
N ASP A 64 5.73 -24.75 -9.54
CA ASP A 64 7.16 -24.61 -9.24
C ASP A 64 7.41 -23.49 -8.22
N VAL A 65 6.56 -22.43 -8.22
CA VAL A 65 6.61 -21.33 -7.26
C VAL A 65 5.21 -21.07 -6.70
N VAL A 66 5.13 -20.92 -5.37
CA VAL A 66 3.93 -20.46 -4.68
C VAL A 66 4.21 -19.10 -4.05
N HIS A 67 3.42 -18.10 -4.43
CA HIS A 67 3.59 -16.72 -3.96
C HIS A 67 2.52 -16.33 -2.94
N GLY A 68 2.95 -16.09 -1.71
CA GLY A 68 2.15 -15.43 -0.68
C GLY A 68 2.22 -13.91 -0.86
N ALA A 69 1.14 -13.30 -1.36
CA ALA A 69 1.12 -11.87 -1.61
C ALA A 69 0.91 -11.02 -0.33
N LYS A 70 0.64 -11.65 0.83
CA LYS A 70 0.39 -10.93 2.10
C LYS A 70 0.52 -11.87 3.30
N HIS A 71 1.32 -11.51 4.28
CA HIS A 71 1.49 -12.10 5.62
C HIS A 71 1.72 -13.62 5.71
N VAL A 72 1.05 -14.43 4.89
CA VAL A 72 1.09 -15.90 5.01
C VAL A 72 1.47 -16.52 3.69
N LEU A 73 2.44 -17.43 3.75
CA LEU A 73 2.83 -18.28 2.65
C LEU A 73 2.03 -19.59 2.74
N PRO A 74 1.28 -19.97 1.69
CA PRO A 74 0.63 -21.26 1.62
C PRO A 74 1.62 -22.42 1.68
N SER A 75 1.18 -23.60 2.13
CA SER A 75 2.01 -24.81 2.09
C SER A 75 2.45 -25.12 0.65
N HIS A 76 3.75 -25.37 0.47
CA HIS A 76 4.38 -25.58 -0.84
C HIS A 76 5.41 -26.71 -0.80
N PRO A 77 4.97 -27.95 -0.55
CA PRO A 77 5.88 -29.06 -0.20
C PRO A 77 6.86 -29.46 -1.31
N ARG A 78 6.64 -29.06 -2.57
CA ARG A 78 7.48 -29.41 -3.72
C ARG A 78 8.01 -28.21 -4.50
N GLY A 79 7.41 -27.03 -4.31
CA GLY A 79 7.79 -25.82 -5.00
C GLY A 79 8.58 -24.86 -4.12
N ALA A 80 9.10 -23.81 -4.72
CA ALA A 80 9.71 -22.73 -4.00
C ALA A 80 8.64 -21.76 -3.44
N GLY A 81 8.83 -21.30 -2.21
CA GLY A 81 7.95 -20.31 -1.58
C GLY A 81 8.45 -18.89 -1.74
N LEU A 82 7.67 -18.01 -2.33
CA LEU A 82 7.92 -16.57 -2.35
C LEU A 82 6.91 -15.86 -1.45
N LEU A 83 7.35 -14.95 -0.59
CA LEU A 83 6.46 -14.15 0.27
C LEU A 83 6.72 -12.66 0.07
N THR A 84 5.67 -11.89 -0.27
CA THR A 84 5.75 -10.43 -0.21
C THR A 84 5.49 -9.93 1.20
N VAL A 85 6.43 -9.16 1.73
CA VAL A 85 6.42 -8.54 3.05
C VAL A 85 6.09 -7.07 2.89
N HIS A 86 4.87 -6.68 3.25
CA HIS A 86 4.41 -5.29 3.15
C HIS A 86 4.72 -4.49 4.42
N ASP A 87 4.52 -5.07 5.58
CA ASP A 87 4.69 -4.43 6.89
C ASP A 87 4.80 -5.49 8.00
N PHE A 88 5.08 -5.00 9.20
CA PHE A 88 5.11 -5.80 10.42
C PHE A 88 4.04 -5.36 11.43
N LEU A 89 2.95 -4.74 10.96
CA LEU A 89 1.86 -4.24 11.81
C LEU A 89 1.38 -5.24 12.87
N PRO A 90 1.17 -6.54 12.56
CA PRO A 90 0.75 -7.49 13.57
C PRO A 90 1.74 -7.69 14.73
N LEU A 91 3.01 -7.37 14.50
CA LEU A 91 4.11 -7.50 15.47
C LEU A 91 4.44 -6.16 16.14
N ASP A 92 4.51 -5.08 15.36
CA ASP A 92 4.88 -3.75 15.83
C ASP A 92 3.76 -3.06 16.59
N ARG A 93 2.52 -3.27 16.16
CA ARG A 93 1.31 -2.63 16.71
C ARG A 93 0.19 -3.63 17.01
N PRO A 94 0.46 -4.64 17.84
CA PRO A 94 -0.53 -5.68 18.14
C PRO A 94 -1.82 -5.12 18.76
N GLY A 95 -1.75 -3.94 19.41
CA GLY A 95 -2.89 -3.23 19.97
C GLY A 95 -3.92 -2.74 18.95
N ASP A 96 -3.50 -2.51 17.70
CA ASP A 96 -4.37 -2.06 16.61
C ASP A 96 -5.24 -3.20 16.04
N PHE A 97 -5.05 -4.43 16.55
CA PHE A 97 -5.78 -5.61 16.11
C PHE A 97 -6.70 -6.17 17.20
N GLY A 98 -7.88 -6.64 16.80
CA GLY A 98 -8.77 -7.37 17.70
C GLY A 98 -8.09 -8.60 18.31
N ARG A 99 -8.50 -8.98 19.53
CA ARG A 99 -7.88 -10.03 20.36
C ARG A 99 -7.54 -11.33 19.59
N LEU A 100 -8.43 -11.77 18.70
CA LEU A 100 -8.22 -12.98 17.92
C LEU A 100 -7.07 -12.84 16.91
N LYS A 101 -7.05 -11.77 16.12
CA LYS A 101 -5.98 -11.50 15.15
C LYS A 101 -4.63 -11.32 15.85
N ARG A 102 -4.59 -10.55 16.94
CA ARG A 102 -3.40 -10.33 17.75
C ARG A 102 -2.76 -11.63 18.23
N ARG A 103 -3.56 -12.64 18.58
CA ARG A 103 -3.06 -13.92 19.08
C ARG A 103 -2.68 -14.89 17.95
N LEU A 104 -3.41 -14.89 16.85
CA LEU A 104 -3.30 -15.93 15.81
C LEU A 104 -2.40 -15.55 14.62
N LEU A 105 -2.18 -14.26 14.34
CA LEU A 105 -1.48 -13.85 13.13
C LEU A 105 0.05 -13.83 13.26
N PRO A 106 0.67 -13.40 14.37
CA PRO A 106 2.13 -13.29 14.47
C PRO A 106 2.88 -14.61 14.22
N GLY A 107 2.44 -15.70 14.82
CA GLY A 107 3.09 -17.01 14.68
C GLY A 107 3.13 -17.51 13.24
N PRO A 108 1.99 -17.65 12.54
CA PRO A 108 1.95 -18.01 11.14
C PRO A 108 2.74 -17.06 10.23
N TYR A 109 2.73 -15.75 10.50
CA TYR A 109 3.48 -14.78 9.72
C TYR A 109 4.99 -15.01 9.83
N LEU A 110 5.53 -15.07 11.06
CA LEU A 110 6.94 -15.36 11.30
C LEU A 110 7.38 -16.72 10.75
N ALA A 111 6.51 -17.72 10.81
CA ALA A 111 6.82 -19.02 10.24
C ALA A 111 6.86 -18.97 8.71
N SER A 112 5.93 -18.24 8.06
CA SER A 112 5.95 -18.04 6.62
C SER A 112 7.23 -17.33 6.16
N ILE A 113 7.72 -16.35 6.93
CA ILE A 113 8.98 -15.69 6.67
C ILE A 113 10.16 -16.65 6.73
N ARG A 114 10.19 -17.55 7.72
CA ARG A 114 11.29 -18.51 7.88
C ARG A 114 11.26 -19.64 6.85
N GLU A 115 10.08 -20.00 6.37
CA GLU A 115 9.85 -21.08 5.39
C GLU A 115 10.02 -20.59 3.94
N ALA A 116 9.95 -19.28 3.68
CA ALA A 116 10.08 -18.73 2.34
C ALA A 116 11.47 -18.95 1.74
N SER A 117 11.52 -19.44 0.50
CA SER A 117 12.73 -19.55 -0.29
C SER A 117 13.27 -18.17 -0.68
N ALA A 118 12.37 -17.20 -0.94
CA ALA A 118 12.71 -15.80 -1.10
C ALA A 118 11.61 -14.89 -0.50
N LEU A 119 12.03 -13.68 -0.12
CA LEU A 119 11.20 -12.65 0.46
C LEU A 119 11.30 -11.39 -0.40
N VAL A 120 10.16 -10.83 -0.79
CA VAL A 120 10.06 -9.54 -1.48
C VAL A 120 9.62 -8.49 -0.48
N CYS A 121 10.52 -7.62 -0.08
CA CYS A 121 10.23 -6.48 0.80
C CYS A 121 9.87 -5.26 -0.05
N VAL A 122 8.81 -4.55 0.32
CA VAL A 122 8.32 -3.39 -0.45
C VAL A 122 9.15 -2.13 -0.27
N SER A 123 10.12 -2.14 0.66
CA SER A 123 11.06 -1.06 0.92
C SER A 123 12.30 -1.58 1.66
N GLU A 124 13.38 -0.80 1.65
CA GLU A 124 14.56 -1.06 2.49
C GLU A 124 14.19 -1.01 3.97
N ALA A 125 13.35 -0.04 4.38
CA ALA A 125 12.82 0.06 5.73
C ALA A 125 12.08 -1.21 6.17
N THR A 126 11.29 -1.81 5.28
CA THR A 126 10.62 -3.09 5.55
C THR A 126 11.62 -4.24 5.63
N ARG A 127 12.67 -4.27 4.79
CA ARG A 127 13.74 -5.28 4.86
C ARG A 127 14.53 -5.18 6.17
N ASP A 128 14.88 -3.98 6.59
CA ASP A 128 15.63 -3.80 7.83
C ASP A 128 14.79 -4.22 9.05
N ARG A 129 13.50 -3.92 9.05
CA ARG A 129 12.56 -4.39 10.08
C ARG A 129 12.40 -5.91 10.06
N LEU A 130 12.34 -6.53 8.86
CA LEU A 130 12.37 -7.98 8.69
C LEU A 130 13.59 -8.59 9.37
N CYS A 131 14.77 -8.02 9.12
CA CYS A 131 16.03 -8.49 9.69
C CYS A 131 16.07 -8.33 11.22
N GLY A 132 15.36 -7.35 11.77
CA GLY A 132 15.18 -7.21 13.22
C GLY A 132 14.40 -8.38 13.85
N TYR A 133 13.39 -8.90 13.16
CA TYR A 133 12.59 -10.04 13.63
C TYR A 133 13.20 -11.40 13.27
N VAL A 134 13.78 -11.52 12.09
CA VAL A 134 14.33 -12.77 11.54
C VAL A 134 15.68 -12.45 10.86
N PRO A 135 16.80 -12.34 11.62
CA PRO A 135 18.09 -11.92 11.06
C PRO A 135 18.56 -12.80 9.89
N GLN A 136 18.26 -14.10 9.92
CA GLN A 136 18.63 -15.05 8.88
C GLN A 136 17.96 -14.76 7.53
N ALA A 137 16.81 -14.10 7.53
CA ALA A 137 16.07 -13.75 6.33
C ALA A 137 16.80 -12.71 5.43
N ARG A 138 17.84 -12.04 5.93
CA ARG A 138 18.62 -11.09 5.13
C ARG A 138 19.21 -11.72 3.87
N ALA A 139 19.57 -12.99 3.92
CA ALA A 139 20.22 -13.68 2.81
C ALA A 139 19.29 -13.91 1.60
N ASN A 140 17.98 -14.00 1.82
CA ASN A 140 16.98 -14.26 0.79
C ASN A 140 15.91 -13.14 0.69
N ALA A 141 16.17 -11.98 1.29
CA ALA A 141 15.30 -10.80 1.22
C ALA A 141 15.74 -9.86 0.09
N HIS A 142 14.85 -9.66 -0.84
CA HIS A 142 14.98 -8.75 -1.98
C HIS A 142 14.07 -7.55 -1.81
N VAL A 143 14.55 -6.35 -2.15
CA VAL A 143 13.72 -5.15 -2.12
C VAL A 143 13.16 -4.88 -3.51
N VAL A 144 11.85 -4.82 -3.60
CA VAL A 144 11.10 -4.46 -4.82
C VAL A 144 10.13 -3.35 -4.42
N PRO A 145 10.52 -2.08 -4.58
CA PRO A 145 9.68 -0.95 -4.22
C PRO A 145 8.37 -0.94 -5.02
N LEU A 146 7.28 -0.53 -4.40
CA LEU A 146 6.00 -0.43 -5.08
C LEU A 146 5.98 0.77 -6.04
N ALA A 147 4.98 0.81 -6.91
CA ALA A 147 4.69 1.92 -7.80
C ALA A 147 3.44 2.68 -7.34
N GLY A 148 3.40 3.99 -7.58
CA GLY A 148 2.22 4.83 -7.38
C GLY A 148 1.53 5.24 -8.69
N GLY A 149 2.08 4.85 -9.83
CA GLY A 149 1.76 5.38 -11.16
C GLY A 149 0.36 5.11 -11.71
N GLY A 150 -0.49 4.38 -11.00
CA GLY A 150 -1.84 4.06 -11.49
C GLY A 150 -2.71 5.30 -11.80
N LEU A 151 -2.52 6.40 -11.05
CA LEU A 151 -3.32 7.62 -11.20
C LEU A 151 -2.80 8.59 -12.28
N LEU A 152 -1.57 8.42 -12.78
CA LEU A 152 -0.97 9.36 -13.73
C LEU A 152 -1.72 9.45 -15.05
N SER A 153 -2.18 8.32 -15.57
CA SER A 153 -2.89 8.22 -16.84
C SER A 153 -4.40 8.39 -16.71
N VAL A 154 -4.90 8.56 -15.49
CA VAL A 154 -6.34 8.73 -15.24
C VAL A 154 -6.73 10.19 -15.51
N PRO A 155 -7.75 10.44 -16.33
CA PRO A 155 -8.29 11.79 -16.52
C PRO A 155 -8.81 12.38 -15.23
N ASP A 156 -8.58 13.67 -15.02
CA ASP A 156 -9.08 14.39 -13.85
C ASP A 156 -10.61 14.45 -13.85
N GLU A 157 -11.20 14.13 -12.71
CA GLU A 157 -12.61 14.33 -12.43
C GLU A 157 -12.77 15.27 -11.22
N LEU A 158 -13.51 16.34 -11.39
CA LEU A 158 -13.66 17.40 -10.39
C LEU A 158 -14.29 16.88 -9.08
N VAL A 159 -13.71 17.26 -7.96
CA VAL A 159 -14.32 17.12 -6.62
C VAL A 159 -15.02 18.43 -6.28
N SER A 160 -16.34 18.47 -6.44
CA SER A 160 -17.13 19.71 -6.32
C SER A 160 -17.03 20.36 -4.94
N GLU A 161 -16.90 19.58 -3.88
CA GLU A 161 -16.75 20.08 -2.50
C GLU A 161 -15.43 20.79 -2.24
N LEU A 162 -14.42 20.59 -3.11
CA LEU A 162 -13.08 21.19 -3.02
C LEU A 162 -12.84 22.25 -4.10
N GLN A 163 -13.78 22.42 -5.02
CA GLN A 163 -13.67 23.41 -6.08
C GLN A 163 -13.45 24.80 -5.48
N GLU A 164 -12.49 25.57 -6.02
CA GLU A 164 -12.11 26.94 -5.60
C GLU A 164 -11.61 27.06 -4.14
N ARG A 165 -11.51 25.95 -3.40
CA ARG A 165 -11.01 25.98 -2.03
C ARG A 165 -9.51 25.69 -1.97
N ARG A 166 -8.81 26.28 -1.02
CA ARG A 166 -7.47 25.87 -0.62
C ARG A 166 -7.59 24.69 0.33
N PHE A 167 -6.96 23.58 0.01
CA PHE A 167 -7.07 22.39 0.84
C PHE A 167 -5.75 21.63 0.98
N ALA A 168 -5.55 21.03 2.15
CA ALA A 168 -4.60 19.97 2.37
C ALA A 168 -5.32 18.63 2.17
N LEU A 169 -4.68 17.69 1.51
CA LEU A 169 -5.20 16.35 1.23
C LEU A 169 -4.54 15.34 2.15
N VAL A 170 -5.32 14.45 2.74
CA VAL A 170 -4.84 13.24 3.38
C VAL A 170 -5.62 12.03 2.86
N VAL A 171 -4.89 10.95 2.51
CA VAL A 171 -5.49 9.73 1.96
C VAL A 171 -5.17 8.56 2.89
N GLY A 172 -6.20 7.95 3.45
CA GLY A 172 -6.07 6.81 4.35
C GLY A 172 -7.29 6.54 5.19
N ASP A 173 -7.24 5.45 5.93
CA ASP A 173 -8.24 5.07 6.93
C ASP A 173 -7.96 5.73 8.29
N ASP A 174 -8.93 5.69 9.20
CA ASP A 174 -8.82 6.22 10.57
C ASP A 174 -8.06 5.28 11.53
N SER A 175 -7.20 4.39 11.03
CA SER A 175 -6.38 3.56 11.90
C SER A 175 -5.37 4.39 12.69
N ALA A 176 -5.08 3.96 13.92
CA ALA A 176 -4.14 4.67 14.81
C ALA A 176 -2.75 4.87 14.17
N ARG A 177 -2.32 3.96 13.28
CA ARG A 177 -1.05 4.11 12.55
C ARG A 177 -1.06 5.26 11.54
N LYS A 178 -2.21 5.55 10.89
CA LYS A 178 -2.35 6.65 9.93
C LYS A 178 -2.38 8.02 10.61
N ASN A 179 -2.64 8.05 11.91
CA ASN A 179 -2.52 9.24 12.76
C ASN A 179 -3.37 10.45 12.28
N LEU A 180 -4.51 10.19 11.64
CA LEU A 180 -5.37 11.26 11.11
C LEU A 180 -5.88 12.18 12.21
N ARG A 181 -6.12 11.62 13.40
CA ARG A 181 -6.56 12.40 14.56
C ARG A 181 -5.61 13.53 14.91
N PHE A 182 -4.31 13.31 14.79
CA PHE A 182 -3.29 14.34 15.00
C PHE A 182 -3.50 15.56 14.06
N LEU A 183 -3.80 15.32 12.78
CA LEU A 183 -4.09 16.41 11.84
C LEU A 183 -5.41 17.12 12.16
N VAL A 184 -6.44 16.37 12.55
CA VAL A 184 -7.73 16.93 12.94
C VAL A 184 -7.58 17.81 14.17
N ASP A 185 -6.80 17.39 15.18
CA ASP A 185 -6.61 18.13 16.44
C ASP A 185 -5.76 19.41 16.25
N LEU A 186 -4.81 19.44 15.30
CA LEU A 186 -4.03 20.64 15.00
C LEU A 186 -4.72 21.60 14.02
N TRP A 187 -5.77 21.16 13.30
CA TRP A 187 -6.40 21.93 12.24
C TRP A 187 -6.96 23.30 12.67
N PRO A 188 -7.51 23.49 13.87
CA PRO A 188 -7.91 24.82 14.37
C PRO A 188 -6.78 25.85 14.35
N ALA A 189 -5.52 25.46 14.57
CA ALA A 189 -4.39 26.39 14.48
C ALA A 189 -4.13 26.82 13.03
N VAL A 190 -4.28 25.92 12.05
CA VAL A 190 -4.17 26.27 10.62
C VAL A 190 -5.30 27.21 10.20
N THR A 191 -6.54 26.95 10.64
CA THR A 191 -7.68 27.81 10.29
C THR A 191 -7.69 29.16 11.00
N ALA A 192 -6.91 29.34 12.05
CA ALA A 192 -6.68 30.65 12.66
C ALA A 192 -5.93 31.62 11.72
N GLU A 193 -5.00 31.10 10.92
CA GLU A 193 -4.24 31.88 9.93
C GLU A 193 -4.90 31.85 8.54
N HIS A 194 -5.53 30.74 8.17
CA HIS A 194 -6.24 30.52 6.90
C HIS A 194 -7.68 30.10 7.13
N PRO A 195 -8.62 31.04 7.41
CA PRO A 195 -9.99 30.73 7.84
C PRO A 195 -10.82 29.84 6.88
N ASP A 196 -10.45 29.87 5.59
CA ASP A 196 -11.14 29.11 4.52
C ASP A 196 -10.38 27.83 4.12
N ALA A 197 -9.28 27.52 4.79
CA ALA A 197 -8.52 26.30 4.53
C ALA A 197 -9.34 25.04 4.87
N VAL A 198 -9.22 24.02 4.02
CA VAL A 198 -9.90 22.74 4.19
C VAL A 198 -8.88 21.62 4.40
N LEU A 199 -9.10 20.77 5.41
CA LEU A 199 -8.46 19.46 5.52
C LEU A 199 -9.40 18.42 4.85
N ALA A 200 -9.04 17.99 3.66
CA ALA A 200 -9.77 16.97 2.90
C ALA A 200 -9.26 15.58 3.28
N ILE A 201 -10.10 14.77 3.89
CA ILE A 201 -9.80 13.40 4.29
C ILE A 201 -10.49 12.44 3.33
N VAL A 202 -9.72 11.66 2.59
CA VAL A 202 -10.18 10.67 1.62
C VAL A 202 -9.88 9.26 2.13
N GLY A 203 -10.89 8.42 2.19
CA GLY A 203 -10.80 7.04 2.64
C GLY A 203 -12.06 6.54 3.29
N PRO A 204 -12.08 5.30 3.76
CA PRO A 204 -13.26 4.74 4.41
C PRO A 204 -13.66 5.58 5.63
N PRO A 205 -14.95 5.71 5.90
CA PRO A 205 -15.42 6.35 7.13
C PRO A 205 -14.87 5.60 8.34
N SER A 206 -14.65 6.32 9.43
CA SER A 206 -14.05 5.79 10.66
C SER A 206 -14.66 4.45 11.08
N TRP A 207 -13.79 3.53 11.49
CA TRP A 207 -14.18 2.18 11.95
C TRP A 207 -15.13 2.27 13.14
N LYS A 208 -16.17 1.43 13.15
CA LYS A 208 -17.20 1.37 14.19
C LYS A 208 -16.60 1.30 15.61
N GLY A 209 -16.94 2.21 16.50
CA GLY A 209 -16.76 2.03 17.93
C GLY A 209 -16.05 3.12 18.72
N GLU A 210 -15.47 4.14 18.10
CA GLU A 210 -15.02 5.33 18.83
C GLU A 210 -16.12 6.39 18.80
N GLU A 211 -16.44 6.98 19.96
CA GLU A 211 -17.28 8.17 20.04
C GLU A 211 -16.67 9.24 19.15
N GLN A 212 -17.29 9.48 18.00
CA GLN A 212 -16.81 10.51 17.08
C GLN A 212 -17.02 11.87 17.72
N ARG A 213 -15.94 12.44 18.20
CA ARG A 213 -15.95 13.89 18.44
C ARG A 213 -16.25 14.57 17.11
N PRO A 214 -17.11 15.58 17.07
CA PRO A 214 -17.36 16.31 15.84
C PRO A 214 -16.04 16.90 15.32
N ASP A 215 -15.84 16.80 14.00
CA ASP A 215 -14.68 17.39 13.37
C ASP A 215 -14.71 18.93 13.51
N PRO A 216 -13.58 19.60 13.73
CA PRO A 216 -13.53 21.05 13.79
C PRO A 216 -13.88 21.69 12.44
N LYS A 217 -14.18 23.01 12.46
CA LYS A 217 -14.42 23.79 11.25
C LYS A 217 -13.26 23.58 10.27
N GLY A 218 -13.59 23.40 8.98
CA GLY A 218 -12.59 23.23 7.93
C GLY A 218 -12.21 21.78 7.64
N VAL A 219 -12.53 20.82 8.49
CA VAL A 219 -12.33 19.38 8.18
C VAL A 219 -13.48 18.86 7.32
N ARG A 220 -13.15 18.13 6.25
CA ARG A 220 -14.10 17.49 5.34
C ARG A 220 -13.71 16.05 5.10
N ARG A 221 -14.59 15.11 5.47
CA ARG A 221 -14.44 13.68 5.18
C ARG A 221 -15.21 13.37 3.90
N LEU A 222 -14.50 13.04 2.85
CA LEU A 222 -15.06 12.84 1.51
C LEU A 222 -15.45 11.38 1.23
N GLY A 223 -15.08 10.46 2.12
CA GLY A 223 -15.28 9.03 1.85
C GLY A 223 -14.37 8.53 0.73
N PHE A 224 -14.86 7.58 -0.07
CA PHE A 224 -14.15 7.10 -1.24
C PHE A 224 -14.37 8.04 -2.43
N LEU A 225 -13.28 8.34 -3.12
CA LEU A 225 -13.29 9.04 -4.40
C LEU A 225 -13.06 8.04 -5.55
N SER A 226 -13.51 8.38 -6.75
CA SER A 226 -13.06 7.69 -7.97
C SER A 226 -11.57 7.94 -8.21
N ASP A 227 -10.93 7.13 -9.03
CA ASP A 227 -9.53 7.33 -9.41
C ASP A 227 -9.32 8.71 -10.07
N GLY A 228 -10.27 9.18 -10.90
CA GLY A 228 -10.23 10.50 -11.52
C GLY A 228 -10.35 11.64 -10.50
N GLN A 229 -11.25 11.50 -9.52
CA GLN A 229 -11.41 12.45 -8.43
C GLN A 229 -10.17 12.48 -7.51
N LEU A 230 -9.60 11.31 -7.23
CA LEU A 230 -8.39 11.21 -6.41
C LEU A 230 -7.18 11.83 -7.14
N ALA A 231 -7.01 11.56 -8.44
CA ALA A 231 -5.97 12.17 -9.26
C ALA A 231 -6.11 13.71 -9.28
N TRP A 232 -7.33 14.20 -9.49
CA TRP A 232 -7.63 15.64 -9.41
C TRP A 232 -7.29 16.21 -8.02
N ALA A 233 -7.68 15.51 -6.96
CA ALA A 233 -7.43 15.98 -5.60
C ALA A 233 -5.93 16.08 -5.29
N TYR A 234 -5.12 15.11 -5.69
CA TYR A 234 -3.66 15.18 -5.56
C TYR A 234 -3.07 16.36 -6.33
N ARG A 235 -3.48 16.58 -7.59
CA ARG A 235 -2.94 17.67 -8.43
C ARG A 235 -3.36 19.06 -7.98
N ASN A 236 -4.49 19.20 -7.28
CA ASN A 236 -5.05 20.49 -6.87
C ASN A 236 -4.87 20.78 -5.37
N ALA A 237 -4.36 19.86 -4.58
CA ALA A 237 -4.04 20.08 -3.18
C ALA A 237 -2.94 21.15 -3.03
N SER A 238 -3.07 22.05 -2.06
CA SER A 238 -1.98 22.94 -1.66
C SER A 238 -0.82 22.13 -1.07
N VAL A 239 -1.14 21.03 -0.40
CA VAL A 239 -0.19 20.08 0.19
C VAL A 239 -0.87 18.73 0.45
N VAL A 240 -0.13 17.65 0.30
CA VAL A 240 -0.53 16.30 0.73
C VAL A 240 0.14 15.99 2.06
N LEU A 241 -0.61 15.43 2.99
CA LEU A 241 -0.16 15.16 4.36
C LEU A 241 -0.16 13.64 4.62
N CYS A 242 0.97 13.11 5.06
CA CYS A 242 1.14 11.71 5.42
C CYS A 242 1.71 11.58 6.85
N PRO A 243 0.87 11.74 7.91
CA PRO A 243 1.33 11.76 9.29
C PRO A 243 1.52 10.37 9.91
N SER A 244 1.54 9.32 9.09
CA SER A 244 1.60 7.93 9.55
C SER A 244 2.77 7.69 10.49
N VAL A 245 2.52 7.01 11.61
CA VAL A 245 3.57 6.65 12.58
C VAL A 245 4.28 5.34 12.23
N LEU A 246 3.73 4.60 11.28
CA LEU A 246 4.30 3.34 10.80
C LEU A 246 3.77 3.02 9.41
N GLU A 247 4.68 2.84 8.46
CA GLU A 247 4.38 2.37 7.10
C GLU A 247 5.33 1.27 6.65
N GLY A 248 4.90 0.49 5.67
CA GLY A 248 5.78 -0.43 4.98
C GLY A 248 6.36 0.17 3.71
N PHE A 249 5.61 1.05 3.04
CA PHE A 249 6.06 1.75 1.83
C PHE A 249 5.57 3.21 1.79
N GLY A 250 4.24 3.43 1.92
CA GLY A 250 3.67 4.77 1.83
C GLY A 250 3.12 5.11 0.44
N LEU A 251 2.22 4.27 -0.08
CA LEU A 251 1.59 4.50 -1.40
C LEU A 251 1.03 5.92 -1.57
N PRO A 252 0.29 6.53 -0.61
CA PRO A 252 -0.21 7.89 -0.78
C PRO A 252 0.89 8.94 -0.95
N ALA A 253 2.04 8.76 -0.28
CA ALA A 253 3.19 9.65 -0.47
C ALA A 253 3.80 9.49 -1.87
N ARG A 254 3.92 8.25 -2.35
CA ARG A 254 4.40 7.96 -3.70
C ARG A 254 3.46 8.54 -4.77
N GLU A 255 2.15 8.33 -4.63
CA GLU A 255 1.12 8.88 -5.53
C GLU A 255 1.18 10.41 -5.58
N ALA A 256 1.31 11.07 -4.42
CA ALA A 256 1.47 12.51 -4.34
C ALA A 256 2.68 13.01 -5.14
N LEU A 257 3.82 12.35 -4.98
CA LEU A 257 5.05 12.70 -5.69
C LEU A 257 4.96 12.45 -7.19
N ASP A 258 4.35 11.34 -7.60
CA ASP A 258 4.17 11.01 -9.01
C ASP A 258 3.25 12.01 -9.72
N LEU A 259 2.27 12.57 -8.99
CA LEU A 259 1.36 13.61 -9.48
C LEU A 259 1.89 15.03 -9.26
N GLY A 260 3.13 15.20 -8.77
CA GLY A 260 3.79 16.49 -8.59
C GLY A 260 3.28 17.30 -7.39
N ALA A 261 2.56 16.70 -6.45
CA ALA A 261 2.03 17.38 -5.29
C ALA A 261 3.14 17.74 -4.28
N ARG A 262 3.00 18.87 -3.59
CA ARG A 262 3.80 19.20 -2.41
C ARG A 262 3.46 18.22 -1.30
N LEU A 263 4.47 17.72 -0.58
CA LEU A 263 4.31 16.63 0.38
C LEU A 263 4.95 16.96 1.73
N ILE A 264 4.19 16.72 2.80
CA ILE A 264 4.69 16.70 4.18
C ILE A 264 4.42 15.30 4.75
N THR A 265 5.45 14.65 5.26
CA THR A 265 5.34 13.30 5.84
C THR A 265 5.83 13.27 7.28
N SER A 266 5.54 12.17 7.95
CA SER A 266 6.26 11.82 9.18
C SER A 266 7.71 11.41 8.88
N GLU A 267 8.54 11.33 9.94
CA GLU A 267 9.90 10.79 9.90
C GLU A 267 9.93 9.24 9.94
N ASP A 268 8.83 8.57 9.58
CA ASP A 268 8.83 7.11 9.46
C ASP A 268 9.84 6.68 8.38
N PRO A 269 10.70 5.68 8.61
CA PRO A 269 11.76 5.29 7.69
C PRO A 269 11.27 4.99 6.27
N ALA A 270 10.11 4.33 6.10
CA ALA A 270 9.55 4.06 4.78
C ALA A 270 9.05 5.34 4.09
N MET A 271 8.52 6.31 4.86
CA MET A 271 8.15 7.62 4.34
C MET A 271 9.37 8.40 3.86
N CYS A 272 10.45 8.42 4.65
CA CYS A 272 11.71 9.06 4.27
C CYS A 272 12.31 8.40 3.02
N GLU A 273 12.29 7.07 2.94
CA GLU A 273 12.79 6.32 1.78
C GLU A 273 12.02 6.65 0.50
N VAL A 274 10.68 6.62 0.54
CA VAL A 274 9.86 6.82 -0.65
C VAL A 274 9.87 8.26 -1.16
N SER A 275 10.05 9.24 -0.27
CA SER A 275 9.95 10.65 -0.64
C SER A 275 11.30 11.38 -0.72
N GLY A 276 12.33 10.91 -0.02
CA GLY A 276 13.66 11.55 -0.03
C GLY A 276 13.57 13.05 0.18
N ASP A 277 14.38 13.81 -0.50
CA ASP A 277 14.44 15.27 -0.40
C ASP A 277 13.23 16.01 -1.03
N ARG A 278 12.26 15.27 -1.56
CA ARG A 278 11.06 15.85 -2.20
C ARG A 278 9.91 16.12 -1.24
N ALA A 279 10.08 15.80 0.04
CA ALA A 279 9.10 16.05 1.08
C ALA A 279 9.73 16.75 2.30
N VAL A 280 8.89 17.40 3.08
CA VAL A 280 9.26 17.85 4.42
C VAL A 280 8.94 16.72 5.39
N HIS A 281 9.95 16.27 6.14
CA HIS A 281 9.81 15.20 7.14
C HIS A 281 9.72 15.78 8.54
N LEU A 282 8.67 15.44 9.29
CA LEU A 282 8.37 15.99 10.60
C LEU A 282 8.01 14.90 11.60
N ARG A 283 8.32 15.12 12.86
CA ARG A 283 7.91 14.18 13.92
C ARG A 283 6.38 14.15 14.03
N ALA A 284 5.80 12.95 13.92
CA ALA A 284 4.34 12.74 13.93
C ALA A 284 3.66 12.97 15.31
N VAL A 285 4.39 13.52 16.28
CA VAL A 285 3.91 13.82 17.64
C VAL A 285 4.13 15.29 18.04
N ASP A 286 4.75 16.08 17.16
CA ASP A 286 5.06 17.49 17.42
C ASP A 286 4.19 18.40 16.51
N PRO A 287 3.10 19.01 17.03
CA PRO A 287 2.17 19.76 16.20
C PRO A 287 2.74 21.08 15.67
N GLY A 288 3.68 21.72 16.37
CA GLY A 288 4.18 23.05 16.00
C GLY A 288 4.79 23.11 14.60
N PRO A 289 5.79 22.28 14.27
CA PRO A 289 6.38 22.21 12.93
C PRO A 289 5.37 21.85 11.83
N TRP A 290 4.38 20.96 12.13
CA TRP A 290 3.33 20.61 11.17
C TRP A 290 2.43 21.82 10.87
N VAL A 291 1.98 22.55 11.88
CA VAL A 291 1.17 23.76 11.70
C VAL A 291 1.94 24.76 10.84
N ALA A 292 3.20 25.06 11.17
CA ALA A 292 4.01 26.01 10.41
C ALA A 292 4.17 25.59 8.94
N ALA A 293 4.52 24.33 8.69
CA ALA A 293 4.71 23.83 7.32
C ALA A 293 3.40 23.80 6.52
N ILE A 294 2.28 23.45 7.14
CA ILE A 294 0.96 23.46 6.50
C ILE A 294 0.54 24.90 6.20
N THR A 295 0.69 25.82 7.14
CA THR A 295 0.36 27.25 6.97
C THR A 295 1.18 27.88 5.82
N ASP A 296 2.49 27.62 5.76
CA ASP A 296 3.32 28.05 4.64
C ASP A 296 2.80 27.51 3.29
N ALA A 297 2.49 26.20 3.24
CA ALA A 297 1.94 25.59 2.04
C ALA A 297 0.58 26.17 1.63
N MET A 298 -0.26 26.53 2.60
CA MET A 298 -1.56 27.17 2.35
C MET A 298 -1.40 28.61 1.85
N GLY A 299 -0.37 29.34 2.27
CA GLY A 299 -0.06 30.70 1.81
C GLY A 299 0.56 30.75 0.41
N GLY A 300 1.22 29.67 -0.01
CA GLY A 300 1.94 29.57 -1.27
C GLY A 300 1.05 29.35 -2.51
N PRO A 301 1.65 29.21 -3.70
CA PRO A 301 0.94 28.82 -4.91
C PRO A 301 0.33 27.43 -4.78
N ARG A 302 -0.85 27.22 -5.40
CA ARG A 302 -1.58 25.94 -5.31
C ARG A 302 -0.86 24.77 -5.95
N HIS A 303 0.09 24.97 -6.82
CA HIS A 303 0.73 23.91 -7.55
C HIS A 303 2.15 23.68 -7.05
N ALA A 304 2.45 22.46 -6.88
CA ALA A 304 3.79 21.95 -6.70
C ALA A 304 4.46 21.68 -8.04
N GLY A 305 5.38 21.13 -8.37
CA GLY A 305 6.13 20.96 -9.60
C GLY A 305 5.46 20.07 -10.63
N SER A 306 6.13 19.90 -11.73
CA SER A 306 5.79 18.90 -12.73
C SER A 306 6.06 17.50 -12.18
N PRO A 307 5.28 16.50 -12.59
CA PRO A 307 5.59 15.11 -12.29
C PRO A 307 7.04 14.76 -12.67
N PRO A 308 7.75 13.98 -11.87
CA PRO A 308 9.10 13.56 -12.21
C PRO A 308 9.09 12.74 -13.50
N GLY A 309 10.11 12.90 -14.35
CA GLY A 309 10.33 12.00 -15.47
C GLY A 309 10.67 10.58 -14.96
N GLY A 310 10.21 9.54 -15.67
CA GLY A 310 10.55 8.15 -15.35
C GLY A 310 9.84 7.61 -14.12
N VAL A 311 8.55 7.89 -13.99
CA VAL A 311 7.72 7.36 -12.87
C VAL A 311 7.65 5.83 -12.97
N ARG A 312 8.01 5.17 -11.85
CA ARG A 312 7.94 3.72 -11.70
C ARG A 312 6.51 3.21 -11.90
N GLN A 313 6.35 2.18 -12.72
CA GLN A 313 5.08 1.57 -13.06
C GLN A 313 4.89 0.23 -12.34
N TRP A 314 3.64 -0.25 -12.27
CA TRP A 314 3.35 -1.57 -11.73
C TRP A 314 3.90 -2.72 -12.59
N SER A 315 4.17 -2.49 -13.88
CA SER A 315 4.93 -3.42 -14.73
C SER A 315 6.35 -3.64 -14.20
N ASP A 316 7.04 -2.56 -13.77
CA ASP A 316 8.40 -2.67 -13.24
C ASP A 316 8.43 -3.50 -11.95
N VAL A 317 7.41 -3.31 -11.08
CA VAL A 317 7.22 -4.12 -9.87
C VAL A 317 6.98 -5.59 -10.20
N ALA A 318 6.17 -5.86 -11.22
CA ALA A 318 5.88 -7.21 -11.67
C ALA A 318 7.14 -7.89 -12.25
N ASP A 319 7.87 -7.20 -13.11
CA ASP A 319 9.07 -7.72 -13.75
C ASP A 319 10.16 -8.04 -12.71
N GLU A 320 10.44 -7.14 -11.78
CA GLU A 320 11.39 -7.39 -10.70
C GLU A 320 10.95 -8.53 -9.76
N THR A 321 9.65 -8.64 -9.50
CA THR A 321 9.11 -9.76 -8.72
C THR A 321 9.31 -11.09 -9.45
N VAL A 322 9.09 -11.11 -10.77
CA VAL A 322 9.34 -12.29 -11.62
C VAL A 322 10.83 -12.64 -11.65
N GLU A 323 11.73 -11.67 -11.70
CA GLU A 323 13.18 -11.93 -11.59
C GLU A 323 13.53 -12.64 -10.27
N VAL A 324 12.93 -12.22 -9.15
CA VAL A 324 13.15 -12.91 -7.87
C VAL A 324 12.63 -14.35 -7.93
N MET A 325 11.45 -14.58 -8.54
CA MET A 325 10.91 -15.93 -8.74
C MET A 325 11.85 -16.82 -9.57
N GLN A 326 12.39 -16.27 -10.66
CA GLN A 326 13.33 -16.99 -11.54
C GLN A 326 14.63 -17.38 -10.80
N ARG A 327 15.19 -16.49 -9.99
CA ARG A 327 16.38 -16.80 -9.17
C ARG A 327 16.15 -17.99 -8.24
N VAL A 328 14.98 -18.05 -7.61
CA VAL A 328 14.62 -19.14 -6.70
C VAL A 328 14.40 -20.47 -7.42
N LEU A 329 13.97 -20.45 -8.69
CA LEU A 329 13.80 -21.67 -9.49
C LEU A 329 15.13 -22.26 -9.98
N HIS A 330 16.21 -21.46 -9.99
CA HIS A 330 17.52 -21.88 -10.49
C HIS A 330 18.55 -22.10 -9.37
N SER A 331 18.17 -21.84 -8.11
CA SER A 331 18.98 -22.11 -6.91
C SER A 331 18.71 -23.51 -6.34
#